data_23955354c2980de7e2d2a2d1ff6d9da8
#
_entry.id   23955354c2980de7e2d2a2d1ff6d9da8
#
_cell.length_a   1.000
_cell.length_b   1.000
_cell.length_c   1.000
_cell.angle_alpha   90.00
_cell.angle_beta   90.00
_cell.angle_gamma   90.00
#
_symmetry.space_group_name_H-M   'P 1'
#
loop_
_entity.id
_entity.type
_entity.pdbx_description
1 polymer ?
#
loop_
_entity_poly.entity_id
_entity_poly.type
_entity_poly.pdbx_seq_one_letter_code
_entity_poly.pdbx_strand_id
1 'polypeptide(L)'
;MLDDTTAPTGLFTDDSQVTRCVWCRATPHYQHYHDHEWGVPVQNDTRLFEKICLEGFQAGLSWLTILNKREGFRAAFADFDMDKVALFDDSDIKRLVLDAGIVRHRGKIASTINNAKRAQELREEFGSLAAYFWTFEPPTISRPSQITLQTISGVTTSPESIALSKDLRKRGWSFVGPTTMYA
;
A
#
# COMPACT_ATOMS: atom_id res chain seq x y z
N MET A 1 28.32 -28.72 12.74
CA MET A 1 26.92 -28.84 13.10
C MET A 1 26.57 -27.57 13.87
N LEU A 2 25.96 -26.62 13.21
CA LEU A 2 25.44 -25.40 13.84
C LEU A 2 24.08 -25.75 14.44
N ASP A 3 23.91 -25.50 15.70
CA ASP A 3 22.72 -25.79 16.49
C ASP A 3 21.59 -24.82 16.06
N ASP A 4 20.68 -25.29 15.20
CA ASP A 4 19.59 -24.52 14.61
C ASP A 4 18.31 -24.67 15.47
N THR A 5 18.46 -24.40 16.79
CA THR A 5 17.34 -24.46 17.74
C THR A 5 16.75 -23.11 18.13
N THR A 6 17.10 -22.02 17.43
CA THR A 6 16.45 -20.73 17.63
C THR A 6 15.15 -20.65 16.82
N ALA A 7 14.02 -20.43 17.50
CA ALA A 7 12.76 -20.15 16.85
C ALA A 7 12.95 -19.02 15.79
N PRO A 8 12.30 -19.09 14.61
CA PRO A 8 12.51 -18.12 13.57
C PRO A 8 12.18 -16.72 14.07
N THR A 9 13.18 -15.85 14.13
CA THR A 9 13.02 -14.48 14.63
C THR A 9 12.24 -13.58 13.65
N GLY A 10 12.01 -14.05 12.41
CA GLY A 10 11.46 -13.22 11.32
C GLY A 10 12.46 -12.19 10.78
N LEU A 11 13.72 -12.25 11.22
CA LEU A 11 14.79 -11.32 10.85
C LEU A 11 15.93 -12.08 10.15
N PHE A 12 16.72 -11.32 9.36
CA PHE A 12 18.01 -11.76 8.83
C PHE A 12 19.02 -10.61 8.93
N THR A 13 20.29 -10.95 9.06
CA THR A 13 21.39 -9.99 9.02
C THR A 13 22.21 -10.22 7.75
N ASP A 14 22.48 -9.16 7.00
CA ASP A 14 23.29 -9.24 5.78
C ASP A 14 24.80 -9.21 6.08
N ASP A 15 25.62 -9.32 5.03
CA ASP A 15 27.08 -9.31 5.15
C ASP A 15 27.63 -7.97 5.69
N SER A 16 26.86 -6.89 5.58
CA SER A 16 27.17 -5.55 6.11
C SER A 16 26.71 -5.37 7.57
N GLN A 17 26.26 -6.45 8.23
CA GLN A 17 25.75 -6.46 9.61
C GLN A 17 24.49 -5.63 9.82
N VAL A 18 23.69 -5.42 8.75
CA VAL A 18 22.37 -4.76 8.84
C VAL A 18 21.29 -5.80 9.00
N THR A 19 20.50 -5.67 10.07
CA THR A 19 19.38 -6.58 10.35
C THR A 19 18.06 -6.03 9.80
N ARG A 20 17.34 -6.88 9.04
CA ARG A 20 16.05 -6.55 8.40
C ARG A 20 15.03 -7.66 8.57
N CYS A 21 13.77 -7.36 8.28
CA CYS A 21 12.73 -8.38 8.19
C CYS A 21 13.02 -9.37 7.06
N VAL A 22 12.85 -10.67 7.32
CA VAL A 22 13.17 -11.74 6.36
C VAL A 22 12.40 -11.61 5.04
N TRP A 23 11.21 -11.01 5.04
CA TRP A 23 10.39 -10.87 3.85
C TRP A 23 11.05 -10.01 2.75
N CYS A 24 11.92 -9.04 3.10
CA CYS A 24 12.57 -8.19 2.12
C CYS A 24 13.87 -8.78 1.55
N ARG A 25 14.30 -9.98 2.00
CA ARG A 25 15.60 -10.60 1.65
C ARG A 25 15.77 -10.87 0.16
N ALA A 26 14.67 -11.04 -0.58
CA ALA A 26 14.68 -11.57 -1.94
C ALA A 26 15.48 -10.72 -2.96
N THR A 27 15.48 -9.39 -2.83
CA THR A 27 16.17 -8.50 -3.78
C THR A 27 16.66 -7.21 -3.11
N PRO A 28 17.74 -6.57 -3.63
CA PRO A 28 18.19 -5.26 -3.15
C PRO A 28 17.10 -4.18 -3.24
N HIS A 29 16.29 -4.21 -4.30
CA HIS A 29 15.15 -3.30 -4.46
C HIS A 29 14.12 -3.44 -3.34
N TYR A 30 13.85 -4.67 -2.90
CA TYR A 30 12.90 -4.94 -1.82
C TYR A 30 13.47 -4.52 -0.45
N GLN A 31 14.81 -4.68 -0.25
CA GLN A 31 15.50 -4.18 0.95
C GLN A 31 15.48 -2.63 0.99
N HIS A 32 15.69 -1.98 -0.15
CA HIS A 32 15.59 -0.53 -0.25
C HIS A 32 14.19 -0.02 0.14
N TYR A 33 13.13 -0.68 -0.35
CA TYR A 33 11.75 -0.38 0.04
C TYR A 33 11.56 -0.53 1.56
N HIS A 34 12.05 -1.65 2.15
CA HIS A 34 11.99 -1.90 3.58
C HIS A 34 12.69 -0.79 4.40
N ASP A 35 13.87 -0.35 3.97
CA ASP A 35 14.70 0.57 4.73
C ASP A 35 14.23 2.03 4.64
N HIS A 36 13.58 2.43 3.52
CA HIS A 36 13.32 3.83 3.22
C HIS A 36 11.85 4.21 3.00
N GLU A 37 10.97 3.22 2.85
CA GLU A 37 9.57 3.50 2.54
C GLU A 37 8.60 2.80 3.50
N TRP A 38 8.82 1.51 3.79
CA TRP A 38 7.93 0.73 4.65
C TRP A 38 7.95 1.24 6.09
N GLY A 39 6.75 1.61 6.61
CA GLY A 39 6.62 2.17 7.96
C GLY A 39 7.06 3.64 8.10
N VAL A 40 7.48 4.29 7.01
CA VAL A 40 7.81 5.72 7.01
C VAL A 40 6.54 6.54 6.79
N PRO A 41 6.19 7.48 7.69
CA PRO A 41 5.02 8.33 7.55
C PRO A 41 5.05 9.18 6.27
N VAL A 42 3.92 9.22 5.55
CA VAL A 42 3.78 9.97 4.29
C VAL A 42 2.69 11.02 4.45
N GLN A 43 2.96 12.27 4.01
CA GLN A 43 2.01 13.37 4.00
C GLN A 43 1.75 13.93 2.59
N ASN A 44 2.45 13.44 1.58
CA ASN A 44 2.24 13.85 0.20
C ASN A 44 1.03 13.12 -0.39
N ASP A 45 0.04 13.86 -0.86
CA ASP A 45 -1.24 13.33 -1.37
C ASP A 45 -1.07 12.38 -2.56
N THR A 46 -0.17 12.70 -3.49
CA THR A 46 0.12 11.82 -4.64
C THR A 46 0.70 10.47 -4.19
N ARG A 47 1.62 10.50 -3.21
CA ARG A 47 2.20 9.28 -2.64
C ARG A 47 1.17 8.46 -1.86
N LEU A 48 0.28 9.11 -1.11
CA LEU A 48 -0.82 8.44 -0.42
C LEU A 48 -1.80 7.80 -1.42
N PHE A 49 -2.15 8.52 -2.49
CA PHE A 49 -3.02 8.00 -3.54
C PHE A 49 -2.35 6.84 -4.29
N GLU A 50 -1.06 6.98 -4.67
CA GLU A 50 -0.26 5.88 -5.23
C GLU A 50 -0.32 4.64 -4.33
N LYS A 51 -0.01 4.81 -3.04
CA LYS A 51 0.06 3.70 -2.09
C LYS A 51 -1.27 2.96 -1.98
N ILE A 52 -2.38 3.67 -1.76
CA ILE A 52 -3.70 3.04 -1.62
C ILE A 52 -4.14 2.31 -2.90
N CYS A 53 -3.81 2.84 -4.08
CA CYS A 53 -4.10 2.18 -5.35
C CYS A 53 -3.25 0.91 -5.52
N LEU A 54 -1.94 0.98 -5.24
CA LEU A 54 -1.03 -0.16 -5.35
C LEU A 54 -1.39 -1.28 -4.36
N GLU A 55 -1.81 -0.96 -3.14
CA GLU A 55 -2.32 -1.93 -2.18
C GLU A 55 -3.63 -2.57 -2.66
N GLY A 56 -4.49 -1.81 -3.33
CA GLY A 56 -5.66 -2.36 -4.03
C GLY A 56 -5.28 -3.32 -5.15
N PHE A 57 -4.22 -3.00 -5.93
CA PHE A 57 -3.69 -3.91 -6.95
C PHE A 57 -3.05 -5.16 -6.35
N GLN A 58 -2.50 -5.10 -5.15
CA GLN A 58 -1.90 -6.24 -4.47
C GLN A 58 -2.92 -7.33 -4.13
N ALA A 59 -4.20 -7.03 -3.97
CA ALA A 59 -5.20 -8.02 -3.59
C ALA A 59 -5.12 -9.29 -4.45
N GLY A 60 -4.74 -10.43 -3.82
CA GLY A 60 -4.50 -11.72 -4.47
C GLY A 60 -3.11 -11.88 -5.11
N LEU A 61 -2.17 -10.95 -4.88
CA LEU A 61 -0.80 -10.98 -5.39
C LEU A 61 0.20 -10.71 -4.24
N SER A 62 1.50 -10.86 -4.51
CA SER A 62 2.55 -10.46 -3.57
C SER A 62 2.88 -8.97 -3.73
N TRP A 63 3.28 -8.32 -2.61
CA TRP A 63 3.76 -6.94 -2.68
C TRP A 63 4.98 -6.79 -3.60
N LEU A 64 5.91 -7.74 -3.57
CA LEU A 64 7.06 -7.72 -4.48
C LEU A 64 6.65 -7.68 -5.96
N THR A 65 5.56 -8.36 -6.34
CA THR A 65 5.02 -8.29 -7.71
C THR A 65 4.57 -6.87 -8.06
N ILE A 66 3.91 -6.19 -7.14
CA ILE A 66 3.45 -4.81 -7.32
C ILE A 66 4.63 -3.85 -7.35
N LEU A 67 5.56 -3.98 -6.41
CA LEU A 67 6.75 -3.15 -6.31
C LEU A 67 7.62 -3.23 -7.59
N ASN A 68 7.80 -4.42 -8.15
CA ASN A 68 8.54 -4.62 -9.40
C ASN A 68 7.85 -3.98 -10.62
N LYS A 69 6.55 -3.70 -10.54
CA LYS A 69 5.76 -3.04 -11.59
C LYS A 69 5.48 -1.57 -11.29
N ARG A 70 5.99 -1.02 -10.19
CA ARG A 70 5.64 0.32 -9.71
C ARG A 70 5.90 1.41 -10.75
N GLU A 71 7.04 1.37 -11.43
CA GLU A 71 7.35 2.34 -12.48
C GLU A 71 6.40 2.22 -13.69
N GLY A 72 6.00 0.99 -14.03
CA GLY A 72 4.96 0.74 -15.04
C GLY A 72 3.61 1.32 -14.62
N PHE A 73 3.24 1.16 -13.34
CA PHE A 73 2.03 1.76 -12.79
C PHE A 73 2.09 3.30 -12.81
N ARG A 74 3.22 3.91 -12.45
CA ARG A 74 3.42 5.36 -12.52
C ARG A 74 3.23 5.87 -13.95
N ALA A 75 3.92 5.27 -14.91
CA ALA A 75 3.77 5.62 -16.33
C ALA A 75 2.32 5.44 -16.83
N ALA A 76 1.65 4.35 -16.44
CA ALA A 76 0.29 4.01 -16.86
C ALA A 76 -0.77 4.97 -16.30
N PHE A 77 -0.59 5.43 -15.05
CA PHE A 77 -1.54 6.27 -14.31
C PHE A 77 -1.06 7.70 -14.07
N ALA A 78 -0.26 8.27 -15.00
CA ALA A 78 0.19 9.68 -14.96
C ALA A 78 0.81 10.07 -13.62
N ASP A 79 1.75 9.25 -13.11
CA ASP A 79 2.44 9.38 -11.82
C ASP A 79 1.47 9.47 -10.62
N PHE A 80 0.30 8.86 -10.74
CA PHE A 80 -0.79 8.91 -9.75
C PHE A 80 -1.24 10.33 -9.42
N ASP A 81 -1.09 11.25 -10.37
CA ASP A 81 -1.74 12.55 -10.32
C ASP A 81 -3.27 12.35 -10.37
N MET A 82 -3.92 12.51 -9.20
CA MET A 82 -5.35 12.20 -9.07
C MET A 82 -6.22 13.07 -9.98
N ASP A 83 -5.78 14.29 -10.32
CA ASP A 83 -6.53 15.19 -11.19
C ASP A 83 -6.51 14.68 -12.65
N LYS A 84 -5.38 14.12 -13.09
CA LYS A 84 -5.27 13.50 -14.41
C LYS A 84 -5.97 12.15 -14.46
N VAL A 85 -5.76 11.29 -13.45
CA VAL A 85 -6.37 9.96 -13.40
C VAL A 85 -7.89 10.02 -13.32
N ALA A 86 -8.46 11.02 -12.64
CA ALA A 86 -9.91 11.23 -12.56
C ALA A 86 -10.56 11.53 -13.91
N LEU A 87 -9.78 12.01 -14.90
CA LEU A 87 -10.25 12.29 -16.26
C LEU A 87 -10.18 11.06 -17.19
N PHE A 88 -9.56 9.98 -16.76
CA PHE A 88 -9.48 8.76 -17.57
C PHE A 88 -10.86 8.19 -17.84
N ASP A 89 -11.05 7.66 -19.06
CA ASP A 89 -12.30 7.13 -19.57
C ASP A 89 -12.20 5.65 -20.01
N ASP A 90 -13.21 5.17 -20.70
CA ASP A 90 -13.25 3.80 -21.22
C ASP A 90 -12.13 3.50 -22.24
N SER A 91 -11.60 4.49 -22.94
CA SER A 91 -10.49 4.32 -23.88
C SER A 91 -9.18 4.05 -23.11
N ASP A 92 -8.99 4.73 -21.96
CA ASP A 92 -7.87 4.48 -21.05
C ASP A 92 -7.96 3.10 -20.44
N ILE A 93 -9.15 2.67 -19.99
CA ILE A 93 -9.35 1.31 -19.49
C ILE A 93 -8.97 0.27 -20.56
N LYS A 94 -9.38 0.47 -21.82
CA LYS A 94 -9.01 -0.43 -22.93
C LYS A 94 -7.51 -0.46 -23.17
N ARG A 95 -6.84 0.69 -23.12
CA ARG A 95 -5.37 0.81 -23.22
C ARG A 95 -4.68 0.09 -22.08
N LEU A 96 -5.10 0.33 -20.84
CA LEU A 96 -4.47 -0.19 -19.63
C LEU A 96 -4.62 -1.70 -19.45
N VAL A 97 -5.73 -2.31 -19.89
CA VAL A 97 -5.86 -3.79 -19.85
C VAL A 97 -4.94 -4.52 -20.83
N LEU A 98 -4.33 -3.80 -21.77
CA LEU A 98 -3.34 -4.34 -22.69
C LEU A 98 -1.89 -4.08 -22.24
N ASP A 99 -1.69 -3.20 -21.25
CA ASP A 99 -0.37 -2.79 -20.78
C ASP A 99 0.27 -3.90 -19.92
N ALA A 100 1.33 -4.52 -20.44
CA ALA A 100 2.09 -5.53 -19.71
C ALA A 100 2.95 -4.97 -18.55
N GLY A 101 3.15 -3.65 -18.51
CA GLY A 101 3.85 -2.95 -17.43
C GLY A 101 3.11 -3.00 -16.09
N ILE A 102 1.79 -3.21 -16.12
CA ILE A 102 0.93 -3.25 -14.93
C ILE A 102 0.24 -4.61 -14.75
N VAL A 103 -0.54 -4.74 -13.66
CA VAL A 103 -1.48 -5.85 -13.48
C VAL A 103 -2.74 -5.58 -14.32
N ARG A 104 -2.92 -6.36 -15.38
CA ARG A 104 -3.99 -6.21 -16.38
C ARG A 104 -5.34 -6.70 -15.86
N HIS A 105 -5.90 -6.05 -14.85
CA HIS A 105 -7.17 -6.40 -14.23
C HIS A 105 -8.17 -5.24 -14.37
N ARG A 106 -9.14 -5.38 -15.27
CA ARG A 106 -10.12 -4.32 -15.60
C ARG A 106 -10.79 -3.69 -14.36
N GLY A 107 -11.22 -4.51 -13.40
CA GLY A 107 -11.88 -4.02 -12.19
C GLY A 107 -10.97 -3.16 -11.31
N LYS A 108 -9.68 -3.53 -11.17
CA LYS A 108 -8.70 -2.75 -10.39
C LYS A 108 -8.33 -1.45 -11.12
N ILE A 109 -8.22 -1.47 -12.44
CA ILE A 109 -8.00 -0.29 -13.28
C ILE A 109 -9.16 0.69 -13.13
N ALA A 110 -10.40 0.23 -13.32
CA ALA A 110 -11.59 1.05 -13.15
C ALA A 110 -11.72 1.61 -11.73
N SER A 111 -11.34 0.79 -10.71
CA SER A 111 -11.29 1.23 -9.32
C SER A 111 -10.33 2.39 -9.10
N THR A 112 -9.13 2.35 -9.69
CA THR A 112 -8.14 3.43 -9.56
C THR A 112 -8.70 4.75 -10.12
N ILE A 113 -9.38 4.71 -11.26
CA ILE A 113 -10.03 5.88 -11.86
C ILE A 113 -11.18 6.39 -10.97
N ASN A 114 -12.03 5.51 -10.47
CA ASN A 114 -13.07 5.88 -9.52
C ASN A 114 -12.48 6.49 -8.25
N ASN A 115 -11.47 5.86 -7.68
CA ASN A 115 -10.83 6.32 -6.44
C ASN A 115 -10.14 7.68 -6.61
N ALA A 116 -9.65 8.02 -7.81
CA ALA A 116 -9.12 9.35 -8.09
C ALA A 116 -10.20 10.45 -7.95
N LYS A 117 -11.41 10.20 -8.45
CA LYS A 117 -12.56 11.11 -8.28
C LYS A 117 -12.94 11.25 -6.80
N ARG A 118 -12.96 10.13 -6.06
CA ARG A 118 -13.24 10.16 -4.61
C ARG A 118 -12.12 10.85 -3.82
N ALA A 119 -10.87 10.75 -4.28
CA ALA A 119 -9.74 11.44 -3.68
C ALA A 119 -9.84 12.96 -3.83
N GLN A 120 -10.33 13.46 -4.97
CA GLN A 120 -10.63 14.88 -5.15
C GLN A 120 -11.68 15.37 -4.14
N GLU A 121 -12.76 14.60 -3.95
CA GLU A 121 -13.80 14.93 -2.96
C GLU A 121 -13.26 14.97 -1.52
N LEU A 122 -12.38 14.02 -1.15
CA LEU A 122 -11.72 14.04 0.16
C LEU A 122 -10.81 15.27 0.30
N ARG A 123 -10.05 15.60 -0.75
CA ARG A 123 -9.18 16.80 -0.74
C ARG A 123 -10.00 18.09 -0.57
N GLU A 124 -11.16 18.18 -1.22
CA GLU A 124 -12.06 19.32 -1.06
C GLU A 124 -12.65 19.42 0.36
N GLU A 125 -13.03 18.28 0.96
CA GLU A 125 -13.65 18.24 2.30
C GLU A 125 -12.65 18.46 3.43
N PHE A 126 -11.43 17.87 3.34
CA PHE A 126 -10.44 17.83 4.42
C PHE A 126 -9.22 18.73 4.18
N GLY A 127 -9.10 19.34 3.00
CA GLY A 127 -7.93 20.12 2.59
C GLY A 127 -6.81 19.31 1.98
N SER A 128 -6.64 18.03 2.36
CA SER A 128 -5.68 17.11 1.78
C SER A 128 -6.06 15.65 2.07
N LEU A 129 -5.52 14.71 1.29
CA LEU A 129 -5.62 13.29 1.63
C LEU A 129 -4.89 12.98 2.94
N ALA A 130 -3.76 13.61 3.18
CA ALA A 130 -3.03 13.46 4.43
C ALA A 130 -3.89 13.84 5.64
N ALA A 131 -4.57 15.00 5.60
CA ALA A 131 -5.44 15.45 6.67
C ALA A 131 -6.55 14.43 6.99
N TYR A 132 -7.10 13.79 5.95
CA TYR A 132 -8.11 12.74 6.14
C TYR A 132 -7.52 11.44 6.69
N PHE A 133 -6.49 10.87 6.04
CA PHE A 133 -5.96 9.55 6.42
C PHE A 133 -5.36 9.54 7.82
N TRP A 134 -4.66 10.60 8.23
CA TRP A 134 -4.06 10.69 9.56
C TRP A 134 -5.08 10.84 10.70
N THR A 135 -6.37 11.08 10.41
CA THR A 135 -7.43 10.97 11.44
C THR A 135 -7.64 9.53 11.94
N PHE A 136 -7.16 8.55 11.18
CA PHE A 136 -7.22 7.12 11.53
C PHE A 136 -5.90 6.59 12.12
N GLU A 137 -4.97 7.46 12.51
CA GLU A 137 -3.73 7.01 13.17
C GLU A 137 -4.06 6.26 14.47
N PRO A 138 -3.54 5.02 14.67
CA PRO A 138 -3.73 4.29 15.91
C PRO A 138 -3.12 5.07 17.08
N PRO A 139 -3.83 5.22 18.23
CA PRO A 139 -3.29 5.88 19.39
C PRO A 139 -2.05 5.15 19.91
N THR A 140 -1.06 5.90 20.39
CA THR A 140 0.23 5.34 20.84
C THR A 140 0.06 4.25 21.90
N ILE A 141 -0.94 4.38 22.77
CA ILE A 141 -1.22 3.42 23.84
C ILE A 141 -1.68 2.05 23.30
N SER A 142 -2.22 1.98 22.09
CA SER A 142 -2.65 0.71 21.47
C SER A 142 -1.49 -0.05 20.81
N ARG A 143 -0.33 0.59 20.69
CA ARG A 143 0.85 -0.04 20.07
C ARG A 143 1.52 -0.99 21.07
N PRO A 144 1.96 -2.20 20.66
CA PRO A 144 2.66 -3.11 21.55
C PRO A 144 3.96 -2.47 22.06
N SER A 145 4.26 -2.65 23.34
CA SER A 145 5.50 -2.15 23.97
C SER A 145 6.77 -2.81 23.39
N GLN A 146 6.62 -4.01 22.85
CA GLN A 146 7.67 -4.73 22.14
C GLN A 146 7.10 -5.30 20.85
N ILE A 147 7.78 -5.03 19.74
CA ILE A 147 7.46 -5.59 18.42
C ILE A 147 8.30 -6.84 18.25
N THR A 148 7.66 -7.99 18.30
CA THR A 148 8.25 -9.31 18.06
C THR A 148 7.47 -10.02 16.98
N LEU A 149 8.06 -11.06 16.37
CA LEU A 149 7.34 -11.90 15.40
C LEU A 149 6.02 -12.42 16.01
N GLN A 150 6.01 -12.80 17.27
CA GLN A 150 4.81 -13.29 17.96
C GLN A 150 3.72 -12.21 18.08
N THR A 151 4.10 -10.96 18.39
CA THR A 151 3.12 -9.88 18.59
C THR A 151 2.53 -9.34 17.27
N ILE A 152 3.21 -9.56 16.14
CA ILE A 152 2.74 -9.10 14.82
C ILE A 152 2.23 -10.24 13.92
N SER A 153 2.56 -11.50 14.23
CA SER A 153 2.11 -12.65 13.43
C SER A 153 0.59 -12.77 13.46
N GLY A 154 0.00 -12.85 12.27
CA GLY A 154 -1.45 -12.98 12.11
C GLY A 154 -2.25 -11.70 12.30
N VAL A 155 -1.63 -10.57 12.64
CA VAL A 155 -2.31 -9.28 12.69
C VAL A 155 -2.43 -8.74 11.26
N THR A 156 -3.64 -8.76 10.72
CA THR A 156 -3.94 -8.34 9.34
C THR A 156 -4.91 -7.17 9.28
N THR A 157 -5.41 -6.72 10.43
CA THR A 157 -6.33 -5.57 10.57
C THR A 157 -6.17 -4.93 11.94
N SER A 158 -6.60 -3.68 12.06
CA SER A 158 -6.78 -2.97 13.33
C SER A 158 -8.17 -2.34 13.40
N PRO A 159 -8.63 -1.86 14.57
CA PRO A 159 -9.87 -1.08 14.66
C PRO A 159 -9.89 0.10 13.68
N GLU A 160 -8.75 0.80 13.55
CA GLU A 160 -8.59 1.96 12.68
C GLU A 160 -8.65 1.57 11.21
N SER A 161 -7.98 0.49 10.79
CA SER A 161 -8.05 0.01 9.40
C SER A 161 -9.47 -0.47 9.01
N ILE A 162 -10.20 -1.04 9.96
CA ILE A 162 -11.60 -1.42 9.78
C ILE A 162 -12.48 -0.17 9.64
N ALA A 163 -12.27 0.84 10.50
CA ALA A 163 -13.00 2.11 10.46
C ALA A 163 -12.73 2.86 9.16
N LEU A 164 -11.46 2.99 8.76
CA LEU A 164 -11.05 3.61 7.51
C LEU A 164 -11.66 2.90 6.30
N SER A 165 -11.56 1.57 6.24
CA SER A 165 -12.17 0.77 5.17
C SER A 165 -13.68 1.01 5.07
N LYS A 166 -14.38 1.08 6.20
CA LYS A 166 -15.83 1.33 6.24
C LYS A 166 -16.17 2.72 5.73
N ASP A 167 -15.44 3.75 6.17
CA ASP A 167 -15.69 5.12 5.74
C ASP A 167 -15.40 5.33 4.26
N LEU A 168 -14.25 4.84 3.77
CA LEU A 168 -13.90 4.89 2.35
C LEU A 168 -14.94 4.22 1.47
N ARG A 169 -15.44 3.04 1.86
CA ARG A 169 -16.52 2.35 1.12
C ARG A 169 -17.81 3.16 1.10
N LYS A 170 -18.18 3.79 2.22
CA LYS A 170 -19.34 4.68 2.29
C LYS A 170 -19.18 5.88 1.35
N ARG A 171 -17.96 6.35 1.15
CA ARG A 171 -17.60 7.43 0.21
C ARG A 171 -17.43 6.94 -1.24
N GLY A 172 -17.73 5.69 -1.53
CA GLY A 172 -17.71 5.12 -2.89
C GLY A 172 -16.34 4.64 -3.37
N TRP A 173 -15.34 4.54 -2.49
CA TRP A 173 -14.08 3.90 -2.84
C TRP A 173 -14.23 2.40 -3.00
N SER A 174 -13.38 1.80 -3.82
CA SER A 174 -13.34 0.36 -4.05
C SER A 174 -11.92 -0.21 -3.91
N PHE A 175 -11.79 -1.52 -3.69
CA PHE A 175 -10.54 -2.22 -3.35
C PHE A 175 -9.85 -1.66 -2.10
N VAL A 176 -10.63 -1.16 -1.16
CA VAL A 176 -10.17 -0.60 0.12
C VAL A 176 -10.65 -1.47 1.29
N GLY A 177 -10.35 -2.78 1.23
CA GLY A 177 -10.66 -3.73 2.30
C GLY A 177 -9.89 -3.41 3.59
N PRO A 178 -10.33 -3.88 4.78
CA PRO A 178 -9.65 -3.58 6.04
C PRO A 178 -8.20 -4.08 6.06
N THR A 179 -7.89 -5.21 5.45
CA THR A 179 -6.50 -5.71 5.31
C THR A 179 -5.68 -4.81 4.37
N THR A 180 -6.29 -4.32 3.28
CA THR A 180 -5.65 -3.35 2.36
C THR A 180 -5.36 -2.02 3.07
N MET A 181 -6.24 -1.59 3.98
CA MET A 181 -6.06 -0.35 4.75
C MET A 181 -5.13 -0.52 5.95
N TYR A 182 -4.83 -1.74 6.34
CA TYR A 182 -3.86 -2.04 7.38
C TYR A 182 -2.41 -1.99 6.86
N ALA A 183 -2.20 -2.34 5.59
CA ALA A 183 -0.90 -2.35 4.93
C ALA A 183 -0.43 -0.93 4.61
#